data_2e07e1010086c2bb94d1b4954f8b9261
#
_entry.id   2e07e1010086c2bb94d1b4954f8b9261
#
_cell.length_a   1.000
_cell.length_b   1.000
_cell.length_c   1.000
_cell.angle_alpha   90.00
_cell.angle_beta   90.00
_cell.angle_gamma   90.00
#
_symmetry.space_group_name_H-M   'P 1'
#
loop_
_entity.id
_entity.type
_entity.pdbx_description
1 polymer ?
#
loop_
_entity_poly.entity_id
_entity_poly.type
_entity_poly.pdbx_seq_one_letter_code
_entity_poly.pdbx_strand_id
1 'polypeptide(L)'
;MPTISSRGSSGAGPKHDAVDGAPMTTHRFEVVHRAGDAAALHEFEPPATPTPTVVVAEATGAALVLGSTQPASDADPERARLGGYEIVRRRSGGGSVWLAPGGQVWVDIWIPAGDPLWHDDVAKAAAPIGEAWRQALVDLDLGVGLWVHEGGVEARPWSTLVCFAGVGPGEVLDADGRKWVGISQRRTREWIRLQTMVHRVWDPVAATDGLGVVPDEWLSQAVGMIGDADPVPGLIASL
;
A
#
# COMPACT_ATOMS: atom_id res chain seq x y z
N MET A 1 42.17 41.75 70.12
CA MET A 1 40.83 41.22 70.07
C MET A 1 40.17 41.73 68.79
N PRO A 2 40.10 40.97 67.73
CA PRO A 2 39.25 41.36 66.57
C PRO A 2 38.02 40.46 66.51
N THR A 3 36.86 41.10 66.26
CA THR A 3 35.56 40.56 66.10
C THR A 3 35.41 39.91 64.71
N ILE A 4 34.92 38.70 64.68
CA ILE A 4 34.64 37.94 63.42
C ILE A 4 33.22 38.19 63.05
N SER A 5 33.03 38.73 61.81
CA SER A 5 31.72 38.90 61.20
C SER A 5 31.40 37.67 60.27
N SER A 6 30.34 36.96 60.57
CA SER A 6 29.87 35.85 59.81
C SER A 6 28.98 36.34 58.64
N ARG A 7 29.40 36.04 57.41
CA ARG A 7 28.52 36.21 56.19
C ARG A 7 27.86 34.85 55.84
N GLY A 8 26.54 34.84 55.83
CA GLY A 8 25.77 33.74 55.38
C GLY A 8 25.85 33.58 53.85
N SER A 9 26.15 32.37 53.42
CA SER A 9 26.06 31.98 52.00
C SER A 9 24.66 31.42 51.68
N SER A 10 23.92 32.12 50.86
CA SER A 10 22.68 31.61 50.26
C SER A 10 23.02 30.63 49.16
N GLY A 11 22.74 29.35 49.39
CA GLY A 11 22.81 28.30 48.36
C GLY A 11 21.66 28.41 47.39
N ALA A 12 21.98 28.69 46.14
CA ALA A 12 21.04 28.51 45.03
C ALA A 12 20.99 27.03 44.65
N GLY A 13 19.81 26.42 44.80
CA GLY A 13 19.56 25.06 44.32
C GLY A 13 19.59 24.97 42.78
N PRO A 14 19.90 23.80 42.23
CA PRO A 14 19.95 23.62 40.79
C PRO A 14 18.57 23.79 40.20
N LYS A 15 18.47 24.64 39.17
CA LYS A 15 17.30 24.76 38.32
C LYS A 15 17.19 23.45 37.52
N HIS A 16 16.09 22.75 37.70
CA HIS A 16 15.68 21.68 36.77
C HIS A 16 15.34 22.34 35.42
N ASP A 17 16.23 22.19 34.47
CA ASP A 17 15.91 22.46 33.06
C ASP A 17 14.82 21.48 32.65
N ALA A 18 13.67 22.03 32.31
CA ALA A 18 12.61 21.29 31.66
C ALA A 18 13.15 20.77 30.32
N VAL A 19 13.20 19.45 30.18
CA VAL A 19 13.47 18.80 28.90
C VAL A 19 12.29 19.14 28.00
N ASP A 20 12.51 20.03 27.04
CA ASP A 20 11.59 20.28 25.97
C ASP A 20 11.28 18.92 25.30
N GLY A 21 10.04 18.46 25.47
CA GLY A 21 9.54 17.30 24.78
C GLY A 21 9.61 17.59 23.28
N ALA A 22 10.35 16.75 22.54
CA ALA A 22 10.36 16.77 21.09
C ALA A 22 8.88 16.80 20.61
N PRO A 23 8.55 17.60 19.57
CA PRO A 23 7.20 17.65 19.07
C PRO A 23 6.81 16.23 18.65
N MET A 24 5.73 15.71 19.22
CA MET A 24 5.08 14.50 18.70
C MET A 24 4.77 14.75 17.23
N THR A 25 5.38 13.97 16.36
CA THR A 25 5.10 14.00 14.93
C THR A 25 3.62 13.63 14.78
N THR A 26 2.77 14.63 14.62
CA THR A 26 1.37 14.40 14.25
C THR A 26 1.41 13.86 12.84
N HIS A 27 1.06 12.57 12.68
CA HIS A 27 0.91 11.99 11.36
C HIS A 27 -0.06 12.85 10.56
N ARG A 28 0.34 13.23 9.36
CA ARG A 28 -0.45 14.04 8.44
C ARG A 28 -1.70 13.31 7.97
N PHE A 29 -1.67 11.98 7.97
CA PHE A 29 -2.74 11.11 7.51
C PHE A 29 -3.62 10.63 8.67
N GLU A 30 -4.94 10.61 8.44
CA GLU A 30 -5.85 9.80 9.25
C GLU A 30 -5.66 8.32 8.88
N VAL A 31 -5.53 7.44 9.88
CA VAL A 31 -5.36 6.00 9.66
C VAL A 31 -6.63 5.27 10.06
N VAL A 32 -7.20 4.54 9.12
CA VAL A 32 -8.44 3.76 9.29
C VAL A 32 -8.18 2.30 9.01
N HIS A 33 -8.59 1.41 9.90
CA HIS A 33 -8.57 -0.03 9.69
C HIS A 33 -9.96 -0.54 9.30
N ARG A 34 -10.04 -1.35 8.24
CA ARG A 34 -11.30 -1.91 7.77
C ARG A 34 -11.15 -3.36 7.37
N ALA A 35 -12.03 -4.21 7.92
CA ALA A 35 -12.19 -5.58 7.48
C ALA A 35 -13.56 -5.75 6.80
N GLY A 36 -13.61 -6.58 5.76
CA GLY A 36 -14.85 -6.85 5.02
C GLY A 36 -14.63 -7.75 3.80
N ASP A 37 -15.71 -8.03 3.08
CA ASP A 37 -15.60 -8.65 1.78
C ASP A 37 -14.94 -7.71 0.75
N ALA A 38 -14.44 -8.27 -0.35
CA ALA A 38 -13.71 -7.49 -1.34
C ALA A 38 -14.59 -6.42 -2.00
N ALA A 39 -15.88 -6.68 -2.21
CA ALA A 39 -16.80 -5.71 -2.79
C ALA A 39 -16.95 -4.48 -1.89
N ALA A 40 -17.25 -4.67 -0.60
CA ALA A 40 -17.39 -3.59 0.37
C ALA A 40 -16.11 -2.77 0.53
N LEU A 41 -14.93 -3.42 0.53
CA LEU A 41 -13.63 -2.73 0.60
C LEU A 41 -13.35 -1.89 -0.65
N HIS A 42 -13.71 -2.39 -1.84
CA HIS A 42 -13.53 -1.62 -3.08
C HIS A 42 -14.53 -0.46 -3.22
N GLU A 43 -15.73 -0.57 -2.67
CA GLU A 43 -16.75 0.47 -2.68
C GLU A 43 -16.54 1.54 -1.60
N PHE A 44 -15.74 1.25 -0.59
CA PHE A 44 -15.46 2.21 0.48
C PHE A 44 -14.95 3.54 -0.06
N GLU A 45 -15.51 4.62 0.44
CA GLU A 45 -15.04 6.00 0.28
C GLU A 45 -14.94 6.64 1.68
N PRO A 46 -13.86 7.38 1.98
CA PRO A 46 -13.72 8.04 3.27
C PRO A 46 -14.78 9.15 3.40
N PRO A 47 -15.07 9.59 4.63
CA PRO A 47 -15.95 10.73 4.85
C PRO A 47 -15.46 11.96 4.09
N ALA A 48 -16.37 12.84 3.69
CA ALA A 48 -16.12 14.04 2.86
C ALA A 48 -15.29 15.14 3.57
N THR A 49 -14.38 14.78 4.45
CA THR A 49 -13.44 15.71 5.08
C THR A 49 -12.16 15.79 4.25
N PRO A 50 -11.57 16.99 4.08
CA PRO A 50 -10.38 17.16 3.24
C PRO A 50 -9.08 16.64 3.89
N THR A 51 -9.16 15.60 4.72
CA THR A 51 -8.01 15.02 5.41
C THR A 51 -7.46 13.85 4.60
N PRO A 52 -6.16 13.84 4.26
CA PRO A 52 -5.57 12.68 3.62
C PRO A 52 -5.68 11.45 4.53
N THR A 53 -6.09 10.31 3.96
CA THR A 53 -6.46 9.13 4.73
C THR A 53 -5.73 7.89 4.21
N VAL A 54 -5.18 7.10 5.13
CA VAL A 54 -4.64 5.76 4.89
C VAL A 54 -5.65 4.74 5.40
N VAL A 55 -6.11 3.86 4.52
CA VAL A 55 -7.01 2.77 4.88
C VAL A 55 -6.26 1.44 4.80
N VAL A 56 -6.03 0.82 5.94
CA VAL A 56 -5.48 -0.54 6.01
C VAL A 56 -6.67 -1.49 5.86
N ALA A 57 -6.71 -2.20 4.73
CA ALA A 57 -7.84 -3.04 4.35
C ALA A 57 -7.51 -4.53 4.58
N GLU A 58 -8.44 -5.25 5.19
CA GLU A 58 -8.34 -6.68 5.43
C GLU A 58 -9.52 -7.42 4.77
N ALA A 59 -9.22 -8.22 3.75
CA ALA A 59 -10.22 -9.05 3.10
C ALA A 59 -10.59 -10.24 4.00
N THR A 60 -11.88 -10.40 4.32
CA THR A 60 -12.38 -11.50 5.16
C THR A 60 -12.73 -12.75 4.36
N GLY A 61 -12.80 -12.66 3.04
CA GLY A 61 -13.05 -13.76 2.10
C GLY A 61 -12.07 -13.72 0.93
N ALA A 62 -11.96 -14.85 0.23
CA ALA A 62 -11.20 -14.92 -1.01
C ALA A 62 -11.98 -14.26 -2.17
N ALA A 63 -11.28 -13.60 -3.09
CA ALA A 63 -11.88 -12.95 -4.24
C ALA A 63 -10.96 -12.86 -5.45
N LEU A 64 -11.52 -13.01 -6.65
CA LEU A 64 -10.91 -12.59 -7.91
C LEU A 64 -11.44 -11.20 -8.26
N VAL A 65 -10.59 -10.20 -8.17
CA VAL A 65 -10.96 -8.80 -8.41
C VAL A 65 -10.56 -8.39 -9.82
N LEU A 66 -11.52 -8.29 -10.72
CA LEU A 66 -11.31 -7.83 -12.10
C LEU A 66 -11.02 -6.33 -12.15
N GLY A 67 -10.15 -5.91 -13.07
CA GLY A 67 -9.97 -4.50 -13.40
C GLY A 67 -11.22 -3.88 -14.05
N SER A 68 -11.36 -2.55 -13.98
CA SER A 68 -12.56 -1.85 -14.46
C SER A 68 -12.88 -2.09 -15.94
N THR A 69 -11.86 -2.28 -16.77
CA THR A 69 -11.98 -2.50 -18.23
C THR A 69 -11.77 -3.94 -18.65
N GLN A 70 -11.42 -4.82 -17.71
CA GLN A 70 -11.20 -6.23 -18.02
C GLN A 70 -12.55 -6.88 -18.42
N PRO A 71 -12.62 -7.67 -19.50
CA PRO A 71 -13.85 -8.33 -19.89
C PRO A 71 -14.41 -9.25 -18.80
N ALA A 72 -15.72 -9.26 -18.60
CA ALA A 72 -16.33 -10.20 -17.64
C ALA A 72 -16.15 -11.67 -18.07
N SER A 73 -15.98 -11.89 -19.38
CA SER A 73 -15.69 -13.22 -19.96
C SER A 73 -14.31 -13.77 -19.59
N ASP A 74 -13.41 -12.94 -19.03
CA ASP A 74 -12.12 -13.42 -18.55
C ASP A 74 -12.27 -14.23 -17.26
N ALA A 75 -13.40 -14.10 -16.54
CA ALA A 75 -13.66 -14.84 -15.32
C ALA A 75 -14.68 -15.96 -15.54
N ASP A 76 -14.45 -17.10 -14.89
CA ASP A 76 -15.33 -18.26 -14.87
C ASP A 76 -16.14 -18.32 -13.55
N PRO A 77 -17.44 -17.95 -13.58
CA PRO A 77 -18.25 -17.94 -12.36
C PRO A 77 -18.46 -19.34 -11.74
N GLU A 78 -18.39 -20.39 -12.54
CA GLU A 78 -18.54 -21.76 -12.02
C GLU A 78 -17.30 -22.19 -11.23
N ARG A 79 -16.10 -21.83 -11.68
CA ARG A 79 -14.85 -22.03 -10.90
C ARG A 79 -14.89 -21.26 -9.60
N ALA A 80 -15.32 -19.99 -9.63
CA ALA A 80 -15.46 -19.18 -8.43
C ALA A 80 -16.43 -19.81 -7.42
N ARG A 81 -17.59 -20.29 -7.89
CA ARG A 81 -18.58 -20.97 -7.07
C ARG A 81 -18.01 -22.26 -6.45
N LEU A 82 -17.30 -23.08 -7.21
CA LEU A 82 -16.68 -24.32 -6.74
C LEU A 82 -15.51 -24.04 -5.79
N GLY A 83 -14.72 -23.02 -6.05
CA GLY A 83 -13.61 -22.59 -5.22
C GLY A 83 -14.00 -21.81 -3.95
N GLY A 84 -15.27 -21.41 -3.84
CA GLY A 84 -15.80 -20.71 -2.68
C GLY A 84 -15.28 -19.26 -2.54
N TYR A 85 -14.99 -18.59 -3.66
CA TYR A 85 -14.57 -17.20 -3.69
C TYR A 85 -15.49 -16.33 -4.56
N GLU A 86 -15.49 -15.03 -4.32
CA GLU A 86 -16.30 -14.08 -5.10
C GLU A 86 -15.55 -13.53 -6.31
N ILE A 87 -16.29 -13.09 -7.34
CA ILE A 87 -15.79 -12.30 -8.45
C ILE A 87 -16.27 -10.87 -8.25
N VAL A 88 -15.33 -9.94 -8.08
CA VAL A 88 -15.58 -8.52 -7.84
C VAL A 88 -14.96 -7.70 -8.98
N ARG A 89 -15.50 -6.52 -9.25
CA ARG A 89 -14.91 -5.57 -10.19
C ARG A 89 -14.51 -4.30 -9.46
N ARG A 90 -13.21 -3.94 -9.52
CA ARG A 90 -12.76 -2.65 -9.00
C ARG A 90 -12.98 -1.51 -10.00
N ARG A 91 -12.90 -0.29 -9.51
CA ARG A 91 -13.08 0.94 -10.32
C ARG A 91 -11.78 1.44 -10.96
N SER A 92 -10.62 0.89 -10.62
CA SER A 92 -9.32 1.15 -11.24
C SER A 92 -9.02 0.13 -12.35
N GLY A 93 -8.14 0.48 -13.29
CA GLY A 93 -7.77 -0.38 -14.43
C GLY A 93 -6.77 -1.50 -14.08
N GLY A 94 -6.27 -2.17 -15.12
CA GLY A 94 -5.32 -3.28 -15.03
C GLY A 94 -6.00 -4.65 -15.09
N GLY A 95 -5.20 -5.73 -15.05
CA GLY A 95 -5.66 -7.12 -14.97
C GLY A 95 -6.24 -7.47 -13.60
N SER A 96 -6.63 -8.72 -13.40
CA SER A 96 -7.21 -9.18 -12.13
C SER A 96 -6.19 -9.22 -11.00
N VAL A 97 -6.72 -9.18 -9.77
CA VAL A 97 -5.97 -9.37 -8.53
C VAL A 97 -6.65 -10.46 -7.72
N TRP A 98 -5.87 -11.40 -7.22
CA TRP A 98 -6.32 -12.39 -6.26
C TRP A 98 -6.18 -11.86 -4.84
N LEU A 99 -7.25 -11.96 -4.07
CA LEU A 99 -7.28 -11.67 -2.64
C LEU A 99 -7.57 -12.96 -1.86
N ALA A 100 -6.84 -13.15 -0.77
CA ALA A 100 -7.12 -14.21 0.20
C ALA A 100 -7.02 -13.61 1.62
N PRO A 101 -7.79 -14.10 2.59
CA PRO A 101 -7.63 -13.68 3.98
C PRO A 101 -6.19 -13.87 4.45
N GLY A 102 -5.56 -12.78 4.92
CA GLY A 102 -4.15 -12.77 5.35
C GLY A 102 -3.10 -12.96 4.24
N GLY A 103 -3.48 -13.11 2.97
CA GLY A 103 -2.56 -13.37 1.86
C GLY A 103 -1.81 -12.15 1.32
N GLN A 104 -2.20 -10.96 1.71
CA GLN A 104 -1.63 -9.69 1.26
C GLN A 104 -1.68 -8.63 2.36
N VAL A 105 -0.89 -7.58 2.20
CA VAL A 105 -1.08 -6.28 2.85
C VAL A 105 -1.68 -5.34 1.81
N TRP A 106 -2.87 -4.86 2.07
CA TRP A 106 -3.60 -3.95 1.19
C TRP A 106 -3.80 -2.61 1.91
N VAL A 107 -3.28 -1.54 1.31
CA VAL A 107 -3.38 -0.18 1.85
C VAL A 107 -3.86 0.77 0.76
N ASP A 108 -4.98 1.44 1.01
CA ASP A 108 -5.47 2.52 0.17
C ASP A 108 -5.03 3.86 0.73
N ILE A 109 -4.51 4.72 -0.14
CA ILE A 109 -4.09 6.07 0.22
C ILE A 109 -5.00 7.04 -0.52
N TRP A 110 -5.73 7.84 0.26
CA TRP A 110 -6.67 8.83 -0.25
C TRP A 110 -6.09 10.21 -0.08
N ILE A 111 -5.91 10.91 -1.20
CA ILE A 111 -5.30 12.24 -1.28
C ILE A 111 -6.37 13.22 -1.76
N PRO A 112 -6.79 14.20 -0.93
CA PRO A 112 -7.77 15.20 -1.34
C PRO A 112 -7.17 16.21 -2.31
N ALA A 113 -8.03 16.84 -3.11
CA ALA A 113 -7.63 17.94 -3.97
C ALA A 113 -7.00 19.08 -3.16
N GLY A 114 -5.87 19.60 -3.64
CA GLY A 114 -5.12 20.65 -2.95
C GLY A 114 -4.11 20.16 -1.91
N ASP A 115 -4.05 18.86 -1.64
CA ASP A 115 -3.01 18.27 -0.81
C ASP A 115 -1.64 18.35 -1.52
N PRO A 116 -0.50 18.53 -0.81
CA PRO A 116 0.83 18.57 -1.41
C PRO A 116 1.22 17.33 -2.22
N LEU A 117 0.65 16.13 -1.92
CA LEU A 117 0.85 14.91 -2.72
C LEU A 117 -0.08 14.83 -3.94
N TRP A 118 -1.03 15.76 -4.07
CA TRP A 118 -1.86 15.82 -5.26
C TRP A 118 -1.04 16.20 -6.48
N HIS A 119 -1.12 15.40 -7.51
CA HIS A 119 -0.53 15.74 -8.82
C HIS A 119 -1.49 15.35 -9.93
N ASP A 120 -1.64 16.20 -10.97
CA ASP A 120 -2.53 15.90 -12.10
C ASP A 120 -2.02 14.79 -13.00
N ASP A 121 -0.71 14.62 -13.07
CA ASP A 121 -0.05 13.52 -13.76
C ASP A 121 -0.13 12.25 -12.88
N VAL A 122 -0.60 11.15 -13.49
CA VAL A 122 -0.81 9.85 -12.81
C VAL A 122 0.51 9.28 -12.29
N ALA A 123 1.58 9.36 -13.06
CA ALA A 123 2.87 8.81 -12.68
C ALA A 123 3.48 9.61 -11.51
N LYS A 124 3.42 10.94 -11.59
CA LYS A 124 3.93 11.81 -10.53
C LYS A 124 3.14 11.71 -9.22
N ALA A 125 1.84 11.39 -9.28
CA ALA A 125 1.05 11.14 -8.08
C ALA A 125 1.39 9.79 -7.44
N ALA A 126 1.77 8.78 -8.23
CA ALA A 126 2.08 7.44 -7.74
C ALA A 126 3.52 7.33 -7.21
N ALA A 127 4.48 8.06 -7.78
CA ALA A 127 5.91 7.94 -7.45
C ALA A 127 6.24 8.14 -5.96
N PRO A 128 5.74 9.18 -5.25
CA PRO A 128 6.03 9.33 -3.81
C PRO A 128 5.45 8.19 -2.96
N ILE A 129 4.34 7.61 -3.39
CA ILE A 129 3.73 6.47 -2.69
C ILE A 129 4.56 5.20 -2.91
N GLY A 130 5.04 4.99 -4.13
CA GLY A 130 5.99 3.90 -4.42
C GLY A 130 7.28 4.04 -3.62
N GLU A 131 7.81 5.25 -3.48
CA GLU A 131 9.02 5.49 -2.70
C GLU A 131 8.80 5.23 -1.20
N ALA A 132 7.65 5.62 -0.64
CA ALA A 132 7.29 5.30 0.74
C ALA A 132 7.21 3.77 0.96
N TRP A 133 6.62 3.04 0.03
CA TRP A 133 6.60 1.58 0.05
C TRP A 133 8.00 0.97 -0.06
N ARG A 134 8.80 1.46 -1.01
CA ARG A 134 10.19 0.99 -1.18
C ARG A 134 10.97 1.17 0.11
N GLN A 135 10.88 2.32 0.76
CA GLN A 135 11.56 2.57 2.03
C GLN A 135 11.07 1.65 3.14
N ALA A 136 9.75 1.46 3.28
CA ALA A 136 9.18 0.56 4.27
C ALA A 136 9.65 -0.90 4.11
N LEU A 137 9.84 -1.37 2.86
CA LEU A 137 10.35 -2.70 2.58
C LEU A 137 11.87 -2.79 2.87
N VAL A 138 12.64 -1.78 2.50
CA VAL A 138 14.09 -1.71 2.79
C VAL A 138 14.37 -1.70 4.29
N ASP A 139 13.58 -0.96 5.07
CA ASP A 139 13.71 -0.89 6.55
C ASP A 139 13.43 -2.24 7.23
N LEU A 140 12.77 -3.15 6.53
CA LEU A 140 12.50 -4.53 6.97
C LEU A 140 13.49 -5.55 6.38
N ASP A 141 14.56 -5.09 5.72
CA ASP A 141 15.52 -5.94 5.01
C ASP A 141 14.87 -6.84 3.94
N LEU A 142 13.77 -6.36 3.33
CA LEU A 142 13.04 -7.09 2.30
C LEU A 142 13.42 -6.60 0.91
N GLY A 143 13.58 -7.56 0.00
CA GLY A 143 13.91 -7.32 -1.41
C GLY A 143 15.34 -6.80 -1.62
N VAL A 144 15.96 -7.22 -2.70
CA VAL A 144 17.32 -6.79 -3.08
C VAL A 144 17.23 -5.84 -4.26
N GLY A 145 17.81 -4.65 -4.12
CA GLY A 145 17.86 -3.68 -5.21
C GLY A 145 16.47 -3.16 -5.61
N LEU A 146 15.60 -2.90 -4.62
CA LEU A 146 14.28 -2.34 -4.86
C LEU A 146 14.35 -0.95 -5.48
N TRP A 147 13.53 -0.72 -6.49
CA TRP A 147 13.42 0.56 -7.18
C TRP A 147 11.96 0.85 -7.57
N VAL A 148 11.65 2.13 -7.74
CA VAL A 148 10.31 2.60 -8.14
C VAL A 148 10.27 2.78 -9.65
N HIS A 149 9.27 2.22 -10.31
CA HIS A 149 9.07 2.39 -11.74
C HIS A 149 8.51 3.79 -12.04
N GLU A 150 9.30 4.61 -12.72
CA GLU A 150 8.94 5.98 -13.11
C GLU A 150 8.34 6.09 -14.52
N GLY A 151 8.40 4.99 -15.27
CA GLY A 151 7.90 4.93 -16.65
C GLY A 151 6.38 4.86 -16.76
N GLY A 152 5.89 4.77 -17.99
CA GLY A 152 4.49 4.48 -18.28
C GLY A 152 4.12 3.01 -18.00
N VAL A 153 2.93 2.61 -18.42
CA VAL A 153 2.51 1.20 -18.32
C VAL A 153 3.39 0.33 -19.23
N GLU A 154 4.02 -0.69 -18.65
CA GLU A 154 4.82 -1.68 -19.35
C GLU A 154 4.08 -3.02 -19.40
N ALA A 155 3.76 -3.44 -20.62
CA ALA A 155 3.13 -4.74 -20.85
C ALA A 155 4.18 -5.85 -20.76
N ARG A 156 3.85 -6.91 -20.02
CA ARG A 156 4.65 -8.11 -19.84
C ARG A 156 3.78 -9.35 -20.10
N PRO A 157 4.32 -10.57 -20.18
CA PRO A 157 3.50 -11.77 -20.21
C PRO A 157 2.45 -11.73 -19.08
N TRP A 158 1.23 -12.20 -19.38
CA TRP A 158 0.09 -12.23 -18.44
C TRP A 158 -0.49 -10.88 -18.02
N SER A 159 0.10 -9.73 -18.33
CA SER A 159 -0.31 -8.42 -17.82
C SER A 159 -1.73 -7.99 -18.17
N THR A 160 -2.30 -8.54 -19.22
CA THR A 160 -3.70 -8.31 -19.62
C THR A 160 -4.69 -9.06 -18.71
N LEU A 161 -4.26 -10.18 -18.13
CA LEU A 161 -5.07 -11.04 -17.26
C LEU A 161 -4.78 -10.80 -15.79
N VAL A 162 -3.50 -10.71 -15.40
CA VAL A 162 -3.05 -10.63 -14.01
C VAL A 162 -2.32 -9.32 -13.77
N CYS A 163 -2.82 -8.49 -12.86
CA CYS A 163 -2.30 -7.15 -12.59
C CYS A 163 -0.82 -7.16 -12.14
N PHE A 164 -0.46 -8.13 -11.29
CA PHE A 164 0.91 -8.26 -10.79
C PHE A 164 1.92 -8.72 -11.84
N ALA A 165 1.47 -9.19 -12.97
CA ALA A 165 2.34 -9.53 -14.09
C ALA A 165 2.80 -8.33 -14.94
N GLY A 166 2.03 -7.23 -14.97
CA GLY A 166 2.40 -5.98 -15.64
C GLY A 166 3.07 -4.99 -14.71
N VAL A 167 3.57 -3.87 -15.25
CA VAL A 167 4.19 -2.79 -14.48
C VAL A 167 3.52 -1.46 -14.82
N GLY A 168 3.21 -0.68 -13.80
CA GLY A 168 2.66 0.65 -13.89
C GLY A 168 3.48 1.69 -13.13
N PRO A 169 3.19 2.98 -13.33
CA PRO A 169 3.89 4.06 -12.66
C PRO A 169 3.82 3.96 -11.14
N GLY A 170 4.92 4.19 -10.46
CA GLY A 170 5.02 4.17 -9.00
C GLY A 170 5.18 2.77 -8.40
N GLU A 171 5.01 1.70 -9.16
CA GLU A 171 5.13 0.33 -8.65
C GLU A 171 6.57 0.00 -8.28
N VAL A 172 6.75 -0.86 -7.27
CA VAL A 172 8.08 -1.24 -6.75
C VAL A 172 8.49 -2.60 -7.30
N LEU A 173 9.69 -2.64 -7.87
CA LEU A 173 10.29 -3.84 -8.42
C LEU A 173 11.65 -4.10 -7.76
N ASP A 174 12.11 -5.35 -7.83
CA ASP A 174 13.48 -5.70 -7.46
C ASP A 174 14.43 -5.76 -8.68
N ALA A 175 15.70 -6.10 -8.42
CA ALA A 175 16.73 -6.20 -9.45
C ALA A 175 16.44 -7.28 -10.50
N ASP A 176 15.66 -8.31 -10.15
CA ASP A 176 15.24 -9.38 -11.07
C ASP A 176 13.99 -9.01 -11.87
N GLY A 177 13.41 -7.83 -11.60
CA GLY A 177 12.20 -7.31 -12.24
C GLY A 177 10.90 -7.91 -11.68
N ARG A 178 10.92 -8.59 -10.52
CA ARG A 178 9.72 -9.05 -9.84
C ARG A 178 8.98 -7.84 -9.24
N LYS A 179 7.66 -7.83 -9.38
CA LYS A 179 6.85 -6.79 -8.76
C LYS A 179 6.60 -7.09 -7.27
N TRP A 180 7.06 -6.21 -6.41
CA TRP A 180 6.82 -6.27 -4.96
C TRP A 180 5.55 -5.53 -4.58
N VAL A 181 5.37 -4.31 -5.08
CA VAL A 181 4.20 -3.49 -4.77
C VAL A 181 3.44 -3.15 -6.04
N GLY A 182 2.17 -3.50 -6.09
CA GLY A 182 1.23 -3.07 -7.12
C GLY A 182 0.52 -1.79 -6.69
N ILE A 183 0.38 -0.83 -7.61
CA ILE A 183 -0.33 0.43 -7.38
C ILE A 183 -1.34 0.65 -8.50
N SER A 184 -2.61 0.73 -8.16
CA SER A 184 -3.64 1.17 -9.09
C SER A 184 -4.26 2.47 -8.62
N GLN A 185 -4.71 3.31 -9.56
CA GLN A 185 -5.18 4.64 -9.25
C GLN A 185 -6.60 4.86 -9.79
N ARG A 186 -7.46 5.46 -8.95
CA ARG A 186 -8.73 6.07 -9.36
C ARG A 186 -8.72 7.54 -9.01
N ARG A 187 -9.23 8.38 -9.91
CA ARG A 187 -9.25 9.82 -9.74
C ARG A 187 -10.67 10.37 -9.90
N THR A 188 -10.98 11.34 -9.07
CA THR A 188 -12.16 12.21 -9.19
C THR A 188 -11.67 13.66 -9.19
N ARG A 189 -12.57 14.62 -9.19
CA ARG A 189 -12.21 16.04 -8.99
C ARG A 189 -11.81 16.36 -7.56
N GLU A 190 -12.20 15.52 -6.61
CA GLU A 190 -12.07 15.74 -5.17
C GLU A 190 -10.98 14.87 -4.56
N TRP A 191 -10.72 13.68 -5.13
CA TRP A 191 -9.85 12.67 -4.55
C TRP A 191 -9.00 11.93 -5.58
N ILE A 192 -7.80 11.60 -5.18
CA ILE A 192 -7.01 10.51 -5.75
C ILE A 192 -7.04 9.36 -4.75
N ARG A 193 -7.49 8.17 -5.17
CA ARG A 193 -7.32 6.92 -4.44
C ARG A 193 -6.22 6.12 -5.09
N LEU A 194 -5.13 5.87 -4.35
CA LEU A 194 -4.09 4.93 -4.73
C LEU A 194 -4.32 3.64 -3.94
N GLN A 195 -4.71 2.59 -4.63
CA GLN A 195 -4.87 1.25 -4.06
C GLN A 195 -3.53 0.53 -4.19
N THR A 196 -2.89 0.27 -3.07
CA THR A 196 -1.57 -0.34 -3.02
C THR A 196 -1.64 -1.70 -2.36
N MET A 197 -0.84 -2.65 -2.85
CA MET A 197 -0.83 -4.00 -2.31
C MET A 197 0.54 -4.64 -2.48
N VAL A 198 0.92 -5.44 -1.47
CA VAL A 198 2.05 -6.38 -1.52
C VAL A 198 1.57 -7.75 -1.06
N HIS A 199 2.03 -8.81 -1.71
CA HIS A 199 1.68 -10.17 -1.34
C HIS A 199 2.51 -10.67 -0.17
N ARG A 200 1.85 -11.29 0.81
CA ARG A 200 2.52 -12.12 1.83
C ARG A 200 2.97 -13.43 1.24
N VAL A 201 2.09 -14.03 0.45
CA VAL A 201 2.31 -15.27 -0.28
C VAL A 201 1.78 -15.07 -1.70
N TRP A 202 2.57 -15.43 -2.70
CA TRP A 202 2.13 -15.46 -4.08
C TRP A 202 1.74 -16.89 -4.48
N ASP A 203 0.47 -17.08 -4.83
CA ASP A 203 -0.06 -18.32 -5.37
C ASP A 203 -0.57 -18.08 -6.81
N PRO A 204 0.24 -18.38 -7.83
CA PRO A 204 -0.13 -18.16 -9.23
C PRO A 204 -1.29 -19.06 -9.66
N VAL A 205 -1.46 -20.24 -9.03
CA VAL A 205 -2.57 -21.15 -9.35
C VAL A 205 -3.88 -20.53 -8.87
N ALA A 206 -3.95 -20.07 -7.61
CA ALA A 206 -5.13 -19.38 -7.09
C ALA A 206 -5.43 -18.09 -7.88
N ALA A 207 -4.39 -17.33 -8.25
CA ALA A 207 -4.54 -16.08 -9.00
C ALA A 207 -5.11 -16.29 -10.42
N THR A 208 -4.99 -17.48 -10.98
CA THR A 208 -5.41 -17.80 -12.35
C THR A 208 -6.57 -18.80 -12.43
N ASP A 209 -6.95 -19.44 -11.33
CA ASP A 209 -8.02 -20.45 -11.32
C ASP A 209 -9.33 -19.88 -11.87
N GLY A 210 -9.77 -18.75 -11.33
CA GLY A 210 -10.99 -18.08 -11.78
C GLY A 210 -10.92 -17.49 -13.20
N LEU A 211 -9.72 -17.43 -13.80
CA LEU A 211 -9.53 -17.06 -15.21
C LEU A 211 -9.54 -18.29 -16.14
N GLY A 212 -9.62 -19.50 -15.59
CA GLY A 212 -9.64 -20.72 -16.36
C GLY A 212 -8.35 -21.02 -17.13
N VAL A 213 -7.22 -20.48 -16.69
CA VAL A 213 -5.90 -20.65 -17.31
C VAL A 213 -4.89 -21.25 -16.34
N VAL A 214 -3.87 -21.92 -16.86
CA VAL A 214 -2.82 -22.53 -16.06
C VAL A 214 -1.59 -21.63 -16.07
N PRO A 215 -1.05 -21.21 -14.91
CA PRO A 215 0.13 -20.37 -14.86
C PRO A 215 1.36 -21.09 -15.34
N ASP A 216 2.28 -20.35 -15.96
CA ASP A 216 3.59 -20.83 -16.35
C ASP A 216 4.67 -20.50 -15.29
N GLU A 217 5.89 -20.92 -15.56
CA GLU A 217 7.03 -20.64 -14.68
C GLU A 217 7.31 -19.13 -14.55
N TRP A 218 7.12 -18.38 -15.64
CA TRP A 218 7.33 -16.93 -15.61
C TRP A 218 6.39 -16.26 -14.61
N LEU A 219 5.07 -16.57 -14.65
CA LEU A 219 4.10 -15.99 -13.73
C LEU A 219 4.39 -16.39 -12.27
N SER A 220 4.86 -17.61 -12.06
CA SER A 220 5.21 -18.11 -10.72
C SER A 220 6.38 -17.33 -10.08
N GLN A 221 7.25 -16.73 -10.88
CA GLN A 221 8.41 -15.97 -10.44
C GLN A 221 8.22 -14.44 -10.53
N ALA A 222 7.10 -13.96 -11.07
CA ALA A 222 6.90 -12.56 -11.39
C ALA A 222 6.70 -11.62 -10.17
N VAL A 223 6.43 -12.19 -8.99
CA VAL A 223 5.97 -11.43 -7.81
C VAL A 223 6.90 -11.63 -6.61
N GLY A 224 7.29 -10.52 -5.96
CA GLY A 224 7.97 -10.53 -4.68
C GLY A 224 6.99 -10.74 -3.52
N MET A 225 7.48 -11.29 -2.40
CA MET A 225 6.66 -11.64 -1.25
C MET A 225 7.30 -11.17 0.05
N ILE A 226 6.47 -10.74 1.02
CA ILE A 226 6.94 -10.23 2.31
C ILE A 226 6.84 -11.26 3.45
N GLY A 227 6.19 -12.41 3.26
CA GLY A 227 5.93 -13.37 4.35
C GLY A 227 5.13 -12.72 5.48
N ASP A 228 5.57 -12.95 6.71
CA ASP A 228 4.91 -12.44 7.93
C ASP A 228 5.30 -11.00 8.29
N ALA A 229 6.16 -10.34 7.51
CA ALA A 229 6.58 -8.97 7.77
C ALA A 229 5.40 -7.98 7.71
N ASP A 230 5.45 -6.92 8.52
CA ASP A 230 4.46 -5.85 8.52
C ASP A 230 5.09 -4.51 8.10
N PRO A 231 4.93 -4.11 6.83
CA PRO A 231 5.46 -2.85 6.32
C PRO A 231 4.58 -1.63 6.65
N VAL A 232 3.37 -1.81 7.19
CA VAL A 232 2.39 -0.72 7.38
C VAL A 232 2.91 0.41 8.27
N PRO A 233 3.56 0.16 9.44
CA PRO A 233 4.10 1.23 10.26
C PRO A 233 5.16 2.06 9.53
N GLY A 234 6.09 1.41 8.83
CA GLY A 234 7.14 2.07 8.04
C GLY A 234 6.55 2.87 6.86
N LEU A 235 5.54 2.33 6.17
CA LEU A 235 4.83 3.03 5.11
C LEU A 235 4.18 4.33 5.63
N ILE A 236 3.43 4.26 6.74
CA ILE A 236 2.76 5.42 7.32
C ILE A 236 3.78 6.49 7.77
N ALA A 237 4.92 6.07 8.32
CA ALA A 237 5.99 6.98 8.74
C ALA A 237 6.70 7.66 7.55
N SER A 238 6.65 7.07 6.36
CA SER A 238 7.30 7.56 5.14
C SER A 238 6.37 8.44 4.26
N LEU A 239 5.07 8.51 4.58
CA LEU A 239 4.07 9.36 3.92
C LEU A 239 4.02 10.76 4.56
#